data_be746be5a1b0eac4f1ca754e98ff2d42
#
_entry.id   be746be5a1b0eac4f1ca754e98ff2d42
#
_cell.length_a   1.000
_cell.length_b   1.000
_cell.length_c   1.000
_cell.angle_alpha   90.00
_cell.angle_beta   90.00
_cell.angle_gamma   90.00
#
_symmetry.space_group_name_H-M   'P 1'
#
loop_
_entity.id
_entity.type
_entity.pdbx_description
1 polymer ?
#
loop_
_entity_poly.entity_id
_entity_poly.type
_entity_poly.pdbx_seq_one_letter_code
_entity_poly.pdbx_strand_id
1 'polypeptide(L)'
;MSEIFLGLGANGQRQHLRLDQANRHGLIAGATGTGKTVTLQGLAESFSAQGVPVFVADMKGDLAGVSLAGSPQFKHADKLEARAQELGMDDYAYADNAAVFWDLYGEQGFPIRTSISEMGPMLLARLLDLNETQEGVLNIVFRYADDNGLLLLDLGDLQSMLAYAYDNAKDLSGKYGNVAKQSVGAIQRQLLSFESQGADRFFGEPALEIDDFLACDTQGRGVINVLAASKLMRAPKLYATFLLWLLAELFESLPEVGDPDKPKLVFFFDEAHLLFDDAPEALEDKVEQVVRLIRSKGVGVYFVTQNPVDIPEKIAGQLGNRVQHALRAFTPRDQRAIKAAAETFRINPELDVEQAITELKVGEALVSTLDGDGAPTVVQRTLIKPPQSRLGPVTEKERAIVNSVSAVDGKYDVAVDRESAEEVLAAKAADAAATAEEVAEKGEKEVRKRSRKTTSLWERAGKAAAGAAASSAASIIAAKVMGRTSRANPVRTAATSAAGTIATEFGGSIAGRFVRNLVGGLMR
;
A
#
# COMPACT_ATOMS: atom_id res chain seq x y z
N MET A 1 1.51 39.43 -3.01
CA MET A 1 1.25 38.06 -2.49
C MET A 1 0.40 37.35 -3.51
N SER A 2 0.73 36.14 -3.85
CA SER A 2 -0.02 35.39 -4.87
C SER A 2 -1.25 34.76 -4.22
N GLU A 3 -2.41 34.92 -4.86
CA GLU A 3 -3.71 34.46 -4.36
C GLU A 3 -4.48 33.74 -5.46
N ILE A 4 -5.24 32.70 -5.10
CA ILE A 4 -6.15 32.00 -5.99
C ILE A 4 -7.55 32.57 -5.79
N PHE A 5 -8.15 33.11 -6.86
CA PHE A 5 -9.54 33.50 -6.84
C PHE A 5 -10.47 32.30 -6.75
N LEU A 6 -11.35 32.27 -5.74
CA LEU A 6 -12.31 31.20 -5.51
C LEU A 6 -13.71 31.54 -6.04
N GLY A 7 -14.09 32.81 -5.96
CA GLY A 7 -15.43 33.24 -6.33
C GLY A 7 -15.82 34.58 -5.71
N LEU A 8 -17.08 34.97 -5.90
CA LEU A 8 -17.64 36.20 -5.42
C LEU A 8 -18.57 35.97 -4.24
N GLY A 9 -18.27 36.60 -3.10
CA GLY A 9 -19.13 36.55 -1.92
C GLY A 9 -20.44 37.32 -2.12
N ALA A 10 -21.49 36.95 -1.41
CA ALA A 10 -22.79 37.64 -1.45
C ALA A 10 -22.70 39.13 -1.09
N ASN A 11 -21.66 39.53 -0.37
CA ASN A 11 -21.34 40.93 -0.05
C ASN A 11 -20.61 41.69 -1.20
N GLY A 12 -20.44 41.07 -2.37
CA GLY A 12 -19.70 41.60 -3.51
C GLY A 12 -18.18 41.56 -3.38
N GLN A 13 -17.63 40.95 -2.31
CA GLN A 13 -16.19 40.82 -2.14
C GLN A 13 -15.67 39.55 -2.79
N ARG A 14 -14.54 39.65 -3.48
CA ARG A 14 -13.84 38.51 -4.06
C ARG A 14 -13.25 37.65 -2.95
N GLN A 15 -13.53 36.35 -2.99
CA GLN A 15 -12.97 35.37 -2.06
C GLN A 15 -11.70 34.77 -2.67
N HIS A 16 -10.65 34.67 -1.87
CA HIS A 16 -9.36 34.18 -2.30
C HIS A 16 -8.79 33.14 -1.35
N LEU A 17 -8.01 32.22 -1.90
CA LEU A 17 -7.11 31.36 -1.15
C LEU A 17 -5.68 31.89 -1.32
N ARG A 18 -5.04 32.26 -0.23
CA ARG A 18 -3.65 32.71 -0.22
C ARG A 18 -2.71 31.53 -0.42
N LEU A 19 -1.73 31.67 -1.32
CA LEU A 19 -0.77 30.59 -1.58
C LEU A 19 0.15 30.32 -0.39
N ASP A 20 0.56 31.32 0.37
CA ASP A 20 1.37 31.21 1.59
C ASP A 20 0.62 30.54 2.78
N GLN A 21 -0.69 30.36 2.65
CA GLN A 21 -1.53 29.65 3.62
C GLN A 21 -2.10 28.34 3.07
N ALA A 22 -1.80 27.99 1.83
CA ALA A 22 -2.41 26.82 1.19
C ALA A 22 -1.82 25.50 1.68
N ASN A 23 -0.59 25.49 2.26
CA ASN A 23 -0.03 24.33 2.94
C ASN A 23 -0.64 24.06 4.34
N ARG A 24 -1.55 24.91 4.80
CA ARG A 24 -2.32 24.71 6.05
C ARG A 24 -3.59 23.91 5.84
N HIS A 25 -3.58 23.10 4.80
CA HIS A 25 -4.59 22.12 4.46
C HIS A 25 -6.00 22.68 4.28
N GLY A 26 -6.93 21.86 3.82
CA GLY A 26 -8.30 22.30 3.61
C GLY A 26 -9.33 21.19 3.54
N LEU A 27 -10.59 21.58 3.61
CA LEU A 27 -11.75 20.73 3.50
C LEU A 27 -12.71 21.28 2.43
N ILE A 28 -13.12 20.43 1.50
CA ILE A 28 -14.18 20.69 0.55
C ILE A 28 -15.32 19.69 0.82
N ALA A 29 -16.40 20.14 1.44
CA ALA A 29 -17.48 19.25 1.82
C ALA A 29 -18.80 19.62 1.16
N GLY A 30 -19.72 18.66 1.04
CA GLY A 30 -21.08 18.90 0.52
C GLY A 30 -21.70 17.67 -0.14
N ALA A 31 -23.01 17.64 -0.26
CA ALA A 31 -23.75 16.53 -0.86
C ALA A 31 -23.37 16.30 -2.35
N THR A 32 -23.69 15.12 -2.85
CA THR A 32 -23.48 14.79 -4.27
C THR A 32 -24.20 15.76 -5.19
N GLY A 33 -23.52 16.21 -6.26
CA GLY A 33 -24.08 17.11 -7.25
C GLY A 33 -24.18 18.58 -6.85
N THR A 34 -23.58 19.00 -5.73
CA THR A 34 -23.60 20.41 -5.25
C THR A 34 -22.49 21.26 -5.83
N GLY A 35 -21.46 20.66 -6.44
CA GLY A 35 -20.36 21.39 -7.08
C GLY A 35 -18.96 21.12 -6.51
N LYS A 36 -18.78 20.16 -5.61
CA LYS A 36 -17.47 19.83 -5.04
C LYS A 36 -16.40 19.55 -6.10
N THR A 37 -16.68 18.64 -7.05
CA THR A 37 -15.75 18.29 -8.14
C THR A 37 -15.36 19.53 -8.96
N VAL A 38 -16.30 20.43 -9.22
CA VAL A 38 -16.03 21.70 -9.93
C VAL A 38 -15.10 22.60 -9.12
N THR A 39 -15.32 22.72 -7.82
CA THR A 39 -14.45 23.48 -6.92
C THR A 39 -13.05 22.87 -6.86
N LEU A 40 -12.94 21.55 -6.69
CA LEU A 40 -11.67 20.83 -6.69
C LEU A 40 -10.92 21.07 -7.99
N GLN A 41 -11.59 20.87 -9.14
CA GLN A 41 -10.99 21.08 -10.47
C GLN A 41 -10.49 22.51 -10.65
N GLY A 42 -11.33 23.51 -10.31
CA GLY A 42 -10.94 24.92 -10.39
C GLY A 42 -9.78 25.32 -9.46
N LEU A 43 -9.64 24.65 -8.30
CA LEU A 43 -8.48 24.80 -7.42
C LEU A 43 -7.23 24.16 -8.03
N ALA A 44 -7.34 22.92 -8.54
CA ALA A 44 -6.23 22.20 -9.17
C ALA A 44 -5.65 22.98 -10.35
N GLU A 45 -6.50 23.51 -11.25
CA GLU A 45 -6.10 24.42 -12.34
C GLU A 45 -5.36 25.65 -11.83
N SER A 46 -5.90 26.26 -10.77
CA SER A 46 -5.33 27.49 -10.24
C SER A 46 -3.98 27.29 -9.57
N PHE A 47 -3.80 26.18 -8.85
CA PHE A 47 -2.50 25.79 -8.32
C PHE A 47 -1.51 25.51 -9.45
N SER A 48 -1.90 24.76 -10.47
CA SER A 48 -1.09 24.47 -11.65
C SER A 48 -0.63 25.77 -12.33
N ALA A 49 -1.55 26.70 -12.59
CA ALA A 49 -1.24 27.99 -13.20
C ALA A 49 -0.25 28.85 -12.36
N GLN A 50 -0.20 28.66 -11.05
CA GLN A 50 0.76 29.31 -10.15
C GLN A 50 2.09 28.55 -10.04
N GLY A 51 2.29 27.51 -10.85
CA GLY A 51 3.48 26.66 -10.80
C GLY A 51 3.55 25.83 -9.52
N VAL A 52 2.41 25.38 -9.01
CA VAL A 52 2.30 24.43 -7.90
C VAL A 52 1.80 23.12 -8.45
N PRO A 53 2.59 22.05 -8.41
CA PRO A 53 2.16 20.71 -8.77
C PRO A 53 0.99 20.24 -7.90
N VAL A 54 0.13 19.42 -8.49
CA VAL A 54 -1.07 18.91 -7.82
C VAL A 54 -1.14 17.40 -7.96
N PHE A 55 -1.54 16.73 -6.91
CA PHE A 55 -1.94 15.32 -6.96
C PHE A 55 -3.43 15.20 -6.66
N VAL A 56 -4.16 14.47 -7.49
CA VAL A 56 -5.61 14.26 -7.34
C VAL A 56 -5.91 12.78 -7.40
N ALA A 57 -6.55 12.22 -6.37
CA ALA A 57 -7.10 10.87 -6.40
C ALA A 57 -8.51 10.91 -7.02
N ASP A 58 -8.64 10.52 -8.28
CA ASP A 58 -9.91 10.52 -9.03
C ASP A 58 -10.66 9.20 -8.82
N MET A 59 -11.54 9.18 -7.81
CA MET A 59 -12.30 7.98 -7.45
C MET A 59 -13.44 7.66 -8.42
N LYS A 60 -13.96 8.64 -9.11
CA LYS A 60 -15.14 8.49 -10.00
C LYS A 60 -14.78 8.54 -11.49
N GLY A 61 -13.57 8.94 -11.82
CA GLY A 61 -13.14 9.15 -13.21
C GLY A 61 -13.67 10.43 -13.84
N ASP A 62 -14.23 11.35 -13.05
CA ASP A 62 -14.84 12.60 -13.53
C ASP A 62 -13.92 13.83 -13.43
N LEU A 63 -12.75 13.71 -12.81
CA LEU A 63 -11.71 14.73 -12.73
C LEU A 63 -10.71 14.68 -13.90
N ALA A 64 -10.65 13.56 -14.61
CA ALA A 64 -9.70 13.35 -15.70
C ALA A 64 -9.76 14.45 -16.79
N GLY A 65 -10.92 15.07 -16.99
CA GLY A 65 -11.12 16.18 -17.92
C GLY A 65 -10.29 17.42 -17.64
N VAL A 66 -9.71 17.55 -16.44
CA VAL A 66 -8.78 18.65 -16.08
C VAL A 66 -7.60 18.75 -17.04
N SER A 67 -7.22 17.66 -17.69
CA SER A 67 -6.13 17.59 -18.69
C SER A 67 -6.44 18.22 -20.04
N LEU A 68 -7.69 18.52 -20.34
CA LEU A 68 -8.13 19.00 -21.65
C LEU A 68 -8.88 20.33 -21.53
N ALA A 69 -8.74 21.18 -22.53
CA ALA A 69 -9.49 22.43 -22.59
C ALA A 69 -11.01 22.16 -22.63
N GLY A 70 -11.77 23.00 -21.92
CA GLY A 70 -13.21 23.07 -22.09
C GLY A 70 -13.56 23.50 -23.52
N SER A 71 -14.85 23.53 -23.83
CA SER A 71 -15.31 23.92 -25.16
C SER A 71 -16.76 24.43 -25.10
N PRO A 72 -17.14 25.43 -25.92
CA PRO A 72 -18.52 25.90 -26.04
C PRO A 72 -19.52 24.82 -26.45
N GLN A 73 -19.07 23.72 -27.03
CA GLN A 73 -19.90 22.61 -27.43
C GLN A 73 -20.24 21.63 -26.29
N PHE A 74 -19.62 21.77 -25.13
CA PHE A 74 -19.94 20.89 -23.98
C PHE A 74 -21.29 21.22 -23.35
N LYS A 75 -21.95 20.19 -22.84
CA LYS A 75 -23.32 20.23 -22.29
C LYS A 75 -23.55 21.36 -21.25
N HIS A 76 -22.54 21.82 -20.56
CA HIS A 76 -22.66 22.80 -19.48
C HIS A 76 -21.94 24.12 -19.80
N ALA A 77 -21.45 24.31 -21.02
CA ALA A 77 -20.71 25.50 -21.44
C ALA A 77 -21.45 26.80 -21.14
N ASP A 78 -22.72 26.90 -21.59
CA ASP A 78 -23.55 28.08 -21.37
C ASP A 78 -23.63 28.50 -19.89
N LYS A 79 -23.70 27.52 -18.98
CA LYS A 79 -23.77 27.78 -17.54
C LYS A 79 -22.43 28.25 -16.98
N LEU A 80 -21.32 27.70 -17.48
CA LEU A 80 -19.97 28.07 -17.05
C LEU A 80 -19.63 29.48 -17.54
N GLU A 81 -19.94 29.79 -18.79
CA GLU A 81 -19.73 31.10 -19.39
C GLU A 81 -20.60 32.18 -18.70
N ALA A 82 -21.90 31.88 -18.50
CA ALA A 82 -22.78 32.77 -17.73
C ALA A 82 -22.25 33.03 -16.30
N ARG A 83 -21.72 31.97 -15.66
CA ARG A 83 -21.10 32.10 -14.33
C ARG A 83 -19.84 32.95 -14.36
N ALA A 84 -18.99 32.82 -15.37
CA ALA A 84 -17.80 33.65 -15.54
C ALA A 84 -18.17 35.13 -15.70
N GLN A 85 -19.19 35.42 -16.51
CA GLN A 85 -19.72 36.79 -16.66
C GLN A 85 -20.27 37.36 -15.35
N GLU A 86 -21.07 36.56 -14.61
CA GLU A 86 -21.61 36.97 -13.29
C GLU A 86 -20.52 37.29 -12.29
N LEU A 87 -19.36 36.63 -12.38
CA LEU A 87 -18.20 36.87 -11.52
C LEU A 87 -17.27 37.97 -12.01
N GLY A 88 -17.57 38.61 -13.16
CA GLY A 88 -16.70 39.64 -13.77
C GLY A 88 -15.35 39.07 -14.20
N MET A 89 -15.35 37.85 -14.75
CA MET A 89 -14.16 37.19 -15.33
C MET A 89 -14.12 37.49 -16.83
N ASP A 90 -13.75 38.74 -17.20
CA ASP A 90 -13.78 39.18 -18.60
C ASP A 90 -12.77 38.45 -19.49
N ASP A 91 -11.74 37.88 -18.89
CA ASP A 91 -10.67 37.11 -19.53
C ASP A 91 -10.91 35.60 -19.49
N TYR A 92 -12.14 35.16 -19.11
CA TYR A 92 -12.44 33.74 -19.05
C TYR A 92 -12.31 33.10 -20.44
N ALA A 93 -11.43 32.09 -20.51
CA ALA A 93 -11.20 31.30 -21.71
C ALA A 93 -11.00 29.83 -21.31
N TYR A 94 -11.42 28.93 -22.19
CA TYR A 94 -11.11 27.51 -22.00
C TYR A 94 -9.62 27.25 -22.17
N ALA A 95 -9.07 26.44 -21.29
CA ALA A 95 -7.65 26.08 -21.28
C ALA A 95 -7.45 24.63 -20.83
N ASP A 96 -6.38 24.03 -21.30
CA ASP A 96 -5.89 22.75 -20.82
C ASP A 96 -4.90 22.96 -19.66
N ASN A 97 -4.54 21.86 -19.01
CA ASN A 97 -3.49 21.85 -17.99
C ASN A 97 -2.45 20.77 -18.30
N ALA A 98 -1.22 20.98 -17.87
CA ALA A 98 -0.22 19.95 -17.84
C ALA A 98 -0.69 18.83 -16.89
N ALA A 99 -0.88 17.63 -17.40
CA ALA A 99 -1.39 16.52 -16.60
C ALA A 99 -0.68 15.19 -16.91
N VAL A 100 -0.62 14.33 -15.91
CA VAL A 100 -0.13 12.95 -16.02
C VAL A 100 -1.14 12.02 -15.36
N PHE A 101 -1.49 10.94 -16.04
CA PHE A 101 -2.37 9.92 -15.49
C PHE A 101 -1.57 8.77 -14.90
N TRP A 102 -1.91 8.41 -13.68
CA TRP A 102 -1.33 7.32 -12.91
C TRP A 102 -2.38 6.27 -12.57
N ASP A 103 -1.96 5.02 -12.43
CA ASP A 103 -2.85 3.91 -12.03
C ASP A 103 -2.04 2.81 -11.34
N LEU A 104 -2.43 2.37 -10.15
CA LEU A 104 -1.75 1.27 -9.47
C LEU A 104 -1.79 -0.04 -10.26
N TYR A 105 -2.81 -0.19 -11.13
CA TYR A 105 -2.96 -1.40 -11.96
C TYR A 105 -2.32 -1.26 -13.36
N GLY A 106 -1.85 -0.05 -13.72
CA GLY A 106 -1.24 0.24 -15.03
C GLY A 106 -2.20 0.14 -16.22
N GLU A 107 -3.52 0.26 -16.00
CA GLU A 107 -4.52 0.13 -17.07
C GLU A 107 -5.02 1.48 -17.59
N GLN A 108 -5.05 2.50 -16.74
CA GLN A 108 -5.58 3.82 -17.05
C GLN A 108 -4.54 4.95 -16.91
N GLY A 109 -3.30 4.60 -16.70
CA GLY A 109 -2.20 5.54 -16.50
C GLY A 109 -0.87 4.80 -16.32
N PHE A 110 0.20 5.55 -16.10
CA PHE A 110 1.47 4.96 -15.76
C PHE A 110 1.35 4.19 -14.43
N PRO A 111 1.91 2.98 -14.36
CA PRO A 111 1.88 2.21 -13.12
C PRO A 111 2.70 2.90 -12.02
N ILE A 112 2.13 2.97 -10.84
CA ILE A 112 2.86 3.39 -9.64
C ILE A 112 3.34 2.15 -8.92
N ARG A 113 4.64 2.07 -8.67
CA ARG A 113 5.25 0.97 -7.90
C ARG A 113 6.15 1.52 -6.79
N THR A 114 6.33 0.70 -5.78
CA THR A 114 7.34 0.88 -4.73
C THR A 114 7.96 -0.47 -4.41
N SER A 115 9.17 -0.50 -3.86
CA SER A 115 9.74 -1.74 -3.38
C SER A 115 9.24 -2.09 -1.97
N ILE A 116 9.28 -3.36 -1.62
CA ILE A 116 9.01 -3.82 -0.25
C ILE A 116 10.00 -3.16 0.72
N SER A 117 11.27 -3.00 0.31
CA SER A 117 12.30 -2.32 1.12
C SER A 117 11.95 -0.87 1.41
N GLU A 118 11.47 -0.09 0.41
CA GLU A 118 11.04 1.31 0.59
C GLU A 118 9.79 1.43 1.47
N MET A 119 8.84 0.52 1.30
CA MET A 119 7.66 0.48 2.19
C MET A 119 8.06 0.27 3.65
N GLY A 120 9.05 -0.56 3.90
CA GLY A 120 9.56 -0.89 5.21
C GLY A 120 8.62 -1.73 6.09
N PRO A 121 9.17 -2.37 7.12
CA PRO A 121 8.42 -3.32 7.94
C PRO A 121 7.32 -2.66 8.78
N MET A 122 7.50 -1.41 9.20
CA MET A 122 6.53 -0.71 10.05
C MET A 122 5.23 -0.40 9.30
N LEU A 123 5.33 0.15 8.08
CA LEU A 123 4.14 0.43 7.27
C LEU A 123 3.47 -0.88 6.85
N LEU A 124 4.24 -1.87 6.38
CA LEU A 124 3.71 -3.19 6.03
C LEU A 124 2.99 -3.86 7.19
N ALA A 125 3.56 -3.82 8.41
CA ALA A 125 2.90 -4.42 9.58
C ALA A 125 1.51 -3.83 9.83
N ARG A 126 1.37 -2.52 9.69
CA ARG A 126 0.09 -1.82 9.86
C ARG A 126 -0.90 -2.14 8.75
N LEU A 127 -0.42 -2.22 7.51
CA LEU A 127 -1.22 -2.58 6.35
C LEU A 127 -1.82 -3.97 6.45
N LEU A 128 -1.01 -4.88 6.94
CA LEU A 128 -1.39 -6.29 7.11
C LEU A 128 -2.13 -6.53 8.43
N ASP A 129 -2.39 -5.46 9.22
CA ASP A 129 -3.03 -5.54 10.53
C ASP A 129 -2.35 -6.55 11.46
N LEU A 130 -1.01 -6.45 11.54
CA LEU A 130 -0.19 -7.34 12.34
C LEU A 130 -0.15 -6.90 13.79
N ASN A 131 -0.22 -7.88 14.70
CA ASN A 131 0.02 -7.61 16.12
C ASN A 131 1.54 -7.46 16.41
N GLU A 132 1.90 -6.94 17.60
CA GLU A 132 3.28 -6.68 18.01
C GLU A 132 4.23 -7.87 17.80
N THR A 133 3.77 -9.10 18.04
CA THR A 133 4.59 -10.30 17.85
C THR A 133 4.86 -10.59 16.38
N GLN A 134 3.89 -10.38 15.52
CA GLN A 134 4.01 -10.54 14.07
C GLN A 134 4.86 -9.42 13.47
N GLU A 135 4.66 -8.18 13.91
CA GLU A 135 5.51 -7.04 13.54
C GLU A 135 6.97 -7.30 13.92
N GLY A 136 7.22 -7.82 15.12
CA GLY A 136 8.55 -8.23 15.55
C GLY A 136 9.20 -9.27 14.63
N VAL A 137 8.43 -10.24 14.16
CA VAL A 137 8.92 -11.24 13.19
C VAL A 137 9.20 -10.58 11.83
N LEU A 138 8.34 -9.69 11.36
CA LEU A 138 8.55 -8.96 10.11
C LEU A 138 9.82 -8.09 10.19
N ASN A 139 10.05 -7.39 11.28
CA ASN A 139 11.27 -6.62 11.52
C ASN A 139 12.54 -7.51 11.46
N ILE A 140 12.47 -8.74 12.01
CA ILE A 140 13.58 -9.69 11.92
C ILE A 140 13.84 -10.12 10.48
N VAL A 141 12.78 -10.35 9.68
CA VAL A 141 12.88 -10.70 8.26
C VAL A 141 13.59 -9.60 7.47
N PHE A 142 13.19 -8.34 7.64
CA PHE A 142 13.84 -7.21 6.98
C PHE A 142 15.30 -7.06 7.43
N ARG A 143 15.54 -7.13 8.73
CA ARG A 143 16.90 -7.03 9.26
C ARG A 143 17.83 -8.12 8.75
N TYR A 144 17.31 -9.35 8.63
CA TYR A 144 18.09 -10.44 8.05
C TYR A 144 18.37 -10.21 6.57
N ALA A 145 17.39 -9.71 5.81
CA ALA A 145 17.57 -9.36 4.41
C ALA A 145 18.69 -8.31 4.25
N ASP A 146 18.63 -7.22 5.02
CA ASP A 146 19.64 -6.16 5.01
C ASP A 146 21.05 -6.69 5.37
N ASP A 147 21.16 -7.46 6.46
CA ASP A 147 22.44 -8.01 6.91
C ASP A 147 23.09 -8.98 5.90
N ASN A 148 22.29 -9.55 4.99
CA ASN A 148 22.75 -10.51 3.97
C ASN A 148 22.70 -9.95 2.53
N GLY A 149 22.37 -8.67 2.35
CA GLY A 149 22.31 -8.02 1.04
C GLY A 149 21.23 -8.60 0.13
N LEU A 150 20.13 -9.10 0.70
CA LEU A 150 18.97 -9.64 -0.03
C LEU A 150 18.01 -8.49 -0.31
N LEU A 151 17.80 -8.20 -1.58
CA LEU A 151 16.88 -7.14 -1.99
C LEU A 151 15.44 -7.62 -1.84
N LEU A 152 14.60 -6.79 -1.20
CA LEU A 152 13.16 -7.03 -1.10
C LEU A 152 12.47 -6.03 -2.05
N LEU A 153 12.24 -6.45 -3.29
CA LEU A 153 11.71 -5.59 -4.34
C LEU A 153 10.19 -5.76 -4.47
N ASP A 154 9.71 -6.99 -4.43
CA ASP A 154 8.31 -7.30 -4.62
C ASP A 154 7.73 -8.26 -3.55
N LEU A 155 6.48 -8.69 -3.74
CA LEU A 155 5.82 -9.60 -2.80
C LEU A 155 6.41 -11.01 -2.83
N GLY A 156 6.96 -11.47 -3.96
CA GLY A 156 7.62 -12.76 -4.09
C GLY A 156 8.85 -12.85 -3.21
N ASP A 157 9.64 -11.79 -3.16
CA ASP A 157 10.81 -11.67 -2.28
C ASP A 157 10.41 -11.80 -0.81
N LEU A 158 9.38 -11.05 -0.40
CA LEU A 158 8.91 -11.10 0.97
C LEU A 158 8.33 -12.48 1.34
N GLN A 159 7.60 -13.11 0.42
CA GLN A 159 7.07 -14.46 0.62
C GLN A 159 8.21 -15.48 0.75
N SER A 160 9.23 -15.40 -0.11
CA SER A 160 10.42 -16.26 -0.09
C SER A 160 11.23 -16.07 1.21
N MET A 161 11.39 -14.81 1.65
CA MET A 161 12.01 -14.51 2.93
C MET A 161 11.23 -15.04 4.13
N LEU A 162 9.91 -14.95 4.12
CA LEU A 162 9.04 -15.51 5.16
C LEU A 162 9.11 -17.05 5.17
N ALA A 163 9.15 -17.69 4.01
CA ALA A 163 9.35 -19.13 3.92
C ALA A 163 10.72 -19.54 4.49
N TYR A 164 11.78 -18.82 4.12
CA TYR A 164 13.10 -19.01 4.70
C TYR A 164 13.10 -18.85 6.22
N ALA A 165 12.45 -17.80 6.74
CA ALA A 165 12.34 -17.56 8.17
C ALA A 165 11.55 -18.67 8.90
N TYR A 166 10.53 -19.23 8.26
CA TYR A 166 9.78 -20.36 8.79
C TYR A 166 10.67 -21.61 8.94
N ASP A 167 11.44 -21.93 7.90
CA ASP A 167 12.29 -23.13 7.89
C ASP A 167 13.49 -22.99 8.84
N ASN A 168 14.07 -21.79 8.92
CA ASN A 168 15.26 -21.50 9.72
C ASN A 168 14.95 -20.77 11.04
N ALA A 169 13.70 -20.85 11.53
CA ALA A 169 13.22 -20.11 12.71
C ALA A 169 14.13 -20.27 13.96
N LYS A 170 14.72 -21.45 14.15
CA LYS A 170 15.61 -21.71 15.29
C LYS A 170 16.93 -20.94 15.22
N ASP A 171 17.51 -20.87 14.03
CA ASP A 171 18.81 -20.21 13.81
C ASP A 171 18.64 -18.69 13.85
N LEU A 172 17.57 -18.18 13.24
CA LEU A 172 17.19 -16.77 13.30
C LEU A 172 16.88 -16.33 14.73
N SER A 173 16.14 -17.15 15.49
CA SER A 173 15.80 -16.84 16.88
C SER A 173 17.06 -16.72 17.77
N GLY A 174 18.12 -17.45 17.46
CA GLY A 174 19.38 -17.36 18.18
C GLY A 174 20.15 -16.06 17.99
N LYS A 175 19.96 -15.38 16.84
CA LYS A 175 20.71 -14.16 16.47
C LYS A 175 19.87 -12.88 16.56
N TYR A 176 18.60 -12.94 16.16
CA TYR A 176 17.77 -11.74 15.96
C TYR A 176 16.58 -11.63 16.93
N GLY A 177 16.26 -12.69 17.65
CA GLY A 177 15.09 -12.74 18.53
C GLY A 177 14.08 -13.81 18.12
N ASN A 178 13.02 -13.98 18.89
CA ASN A 178 12.09 -15.10 18.73
C ASN A 178 11.32 -15.03 17.40
N VAL A 179 11.54 -16.01 16.53
CA VAL A 179 10.78 -16.24 15.30
C VAL A 179 9.82 -17.40 15.50
N ALA A 180 8.56 -17.10 15.82
CA ALA A 180 7.52 -18.11 15.98
C ALA A 180 6.93 -18.51 14.61
N LYS A 181 6.99 -19.79 14.26
CA LYS A 181 6.41 -20.32 13.00
C LYS A 181 4.93 -19.96 12.82
N GLN A 182 4.19 -19.89 13.93
CA GLN A 182 2.78 -19.52 13.91
C GLN A 182 2.58 -18.06 13.47
N SER A 183 3.47 -17.15 13.90
CA SER A 183 3.46 -15.74 13.49
C SER A 183 3.81 -15.58 12.02
N VAL A 184 4.83 -16.32 11.52
CA VAL A 184 5.17 -16.33 10.09
C VAL A 184 3.98 -16.77 9.25
N GLY A 185 3.32 -17.89 9.63
CA GLY A 185 2.14 -18.36 8.90
C GLY A 185 0.94 -17.40 8.97
N ALA A 186 0.83 -16.57 10.01
CA ALA A 186 -0.18 -15.53 10.08
C ALA A 186 0.13 -14.38 9.11
N ILE A 187 1.38 -13.92 9.05
CA ILE A 187 1.83 -12.89 8.09
C ILE A 187 1.59 -13.35 6.65
N GLN A 188 1.98 -14.59 6.31
CA GLN A 188 1.76 -15.15 4.97
C GLN A 188 0.28 -15.16 4.57
N ARG A 189 -0.65 -15.47 5.48
CA ARG A 189 -2.09 -15.41 5.18
C ARG A 189 -2.58 -13.99 4.92
N GLN A 190 -2.09 -13.01 5.66
CA GLN A 190 -2.43 -11.60 5.42
C GLN A 190 -1.88 -11.11 4.08
N LEU A 191 -0.64 -11.50 3.72
CA LEU A 191 -0.06 -11.20 2.41
C LEU A 191 -0.89 -11.76 1.26
N LEU A 192 -1.32 -13.02 1.33
CA LEU A 192 -2.20 -13.63 0.31
C LEU A 192 -3.53 -12.87 0.16
N SER A 193 -4.10 -12.42 1.29
CA SER A 193 -5.31 -11.59 1.25
C SER A 193 -5.04 -10.23 0.61
N PHE A 194 -3.89 -9.64 0.82
CA PHE A 194 -3.49 -8.37 0.25
C PHE A 194 -3.17 -8.48 -1.26
N GLU A 195 -2.46 -9.52 -1.64
CA GLU A 195 -2.18 -9.88 -3.04
C GLU A 195 -3.48 -10.04 -3.86
N SER A 196 -4.51 -10.68 -3.28
CA SER A 196 -5.82 -10.85 -3.93
C SER A 196 -6.54 -9.53 -4.23
N GLN A 197 -6.11 -8.41 -3.64
CA GLN A 197 -6.60 -7.05 -3.92
C GLN A 197 -5.78 -6.34 -5.01
N GLY A 198 -4.76 -6.99 -5.59
CA GLY A 198 -3.90 -6.46 -6.63
C GLY A 198 -2.63 -5.77 -6.09
N ALA A 199 -2.25 -6.05 -4.85
CA ALA A 199 -1.03 -5.51 -4.26
C ALA A 199 0.25 -5.98 -4.96
N ASP A 200 0.20 -7.12 -5.66
CA ASP A 200 1.27 -7.63 -6.51
C ASP A 200 1.68 -6.65 -7.61
N ARG A 201 0.78 -5.78 -8.06
CA ARG A 201 1.06 -4.76 -9.07
C ARG A 201 1.64 -3.47 -8.50
N PHE A 202 1.46 -3.26 -7.22
CA PHE A 202 1.96 -2.08 -6.52
C PHE A 202 3.41 -2.25 -6.06
N PHE A 203 3.86 -3.49 -5.81
CA PHE A 203 5.25 -3.76 -5.43
C PHE A 203 6.08 -4.19 -6.63
N GLY A 204 7.27 -3.60 -6.77
CA GLY A 204 8.22 -3.89 -7.85
C GLY A 204 8.95 -2.67 -8.37
N GLU A 205 9.72 -2.85 -9.43
CA GLU A 205 10.51 -1.81 -10.07
C GLU A 205 10.00 -1.50 -11.50
N PRO A 206 10.28 -0.29 -12.04
CA PRO A 206 10.90 0.84 -11.35
C PRO A 206 9.96 1.44 -10.29
N ALA A 207 10.52 1.76 -9.12
CA ALA A 207 9.79 2.46 -8.08
C ALA A 207 9.51 3.92 -8.49
N LEU A 208 8.42 4.49 -7.96
CA LEU A 208 8.07 5.88 -8.21
C LEU A 208 9.13 6.82 -7.61
N GLU A 209 9.63 7.73 -8.42
CA GLU A 209 10.44 8.84 -7.95
C GLU A 209 9.53 10.03 -7.56
N ILE A 210 9.62 10.48 -6.34
CA ILE A 210 8.79 11.59 -5.80
C ILE A 210 8.96 12.88 -6.59
N ASP A 211 10.14 13.14 -7.14
CA ASP A 211 10.43 14.32 -7.96
C ASP A 211 9.54 14.42 -9.21
N ASP A 212 9.05 13.30 -9.73
CA ASP A 212 8.13 13.31 -10.87
C ASP A 212 6.76 13.91 -10.52
N PHE A 213 6.37 13.83 -9.24
CA PHE A 213 5.15 14.51 -8.77
C PHE A 213 5.35 16.02 -8.51
N LEU A 214 6.59 16.47 -8.43
CA LEU A 214 6.94 17.87 -8.19
C LEU A 214 7.24 18.66 -9.47
N ALA A 215 7.04 18.00 -10.63
CA ALA A 215 7.40 18.58 -11.92
C ALA A 215 6.52 19.78 -12.31
N CYS A 216 7.13 20.69 -13.05
CA CYS A 216 6.43 21.74 -13.80
C CYS A 216 6.68 21.52 -15.31
N ASP A 217 5.74 21.96 -16.12
CA ASP A 217 5.89 21.94 -17.57
C ASP A 217 6.85 23.05 -18.06
N THR A 218 7.10 23.09 -19.37
CA THR A 218 7.98 24.09 -20.00
C THR A 218 7.49 25.52 -19.91
N GLN A 219 6.21 25.74 -19.52
CA GLN A 219 5.61 27.04 -19.30
C GLN A 219 5.65 27.46 -17.83
N GLY A 220 6.18 26.60 -16.96
CA GLY A 220 6.24 26.82 -15.52
C GLY A 220 4.92 26.52 -14.80
N ARG A 221 3.95 25.85 -15.45
CA ARG A 221 2.72 25.37 -14.80
C ARG A 221 3.04 24.08 -14.03
N GLY A 222 2.50 23.96 -12.82
CA GLY A 222 2.64 22.71 -12.05
C GLY A 222 1.88 21.55 -12.72
N VAL A 223 2.49 20.38 -12.80
CA VAL A 223 1.83 19.19 -13.36
C VAL A 223 0.72 18.71 -12.43
N ILE A 224 -0.45 18.41 -13.00
CA ILE A 224 -1.58 17.81 -12.29
C ILE A 224 -1.47 16.29 -12.45
N ASN A 225 -1.08 15.61 -11.38
CA ASN A 225 -0.97 14.16 -11.30
C ASN A 225 -2.34 13.58 -10.94
N VAL A 226 -2.98 12.89 -11.87
CA VAL A 226 -4.33 12.32 -11.70
C VAL A 226 -4.22 10.81 -11.50
N LEU A 227 -4.47 10.34 -10.30
CA LEU A 227 -4.56 8.91 -9.99
C LEU A 227 -5.93 8.37 -10.39
N ALA A 228 -5.98 7.43 -11.33
CA ALA A 228 -7.19 6.68 -11.66
C ALA A 228 -7.52 5.68 -10.54
N ALA A 229 -8.34 6.11 -9.59
CA ALA A 229 -8.60 5.37 -8.36
C ALA A 229 -9.93 4.61 -8.34
N SER A 230 -10.68 4.56 -9.45
CA SER A 230 -12.01 3.94 -9.50
C SER A 230 -12.04 2.45 -9.11
N LYS A 231 -11.00 1.69 -9.44
CA LYS A 231 -10.85 0.29 -9.01
C LYS A 231 -10.48 0.17 -7.54
N LEU A 232 -9.75 1.14 -7.00
CA LEU A 232 -9.31 1.17 -5.60
C LEU A 232 -10.47 1.31 -4.62
N MET A 233 -11.64 1.80 -5.06
CA MET A 233 -12.88 1.75 -4.24
C MET A 233 -13.25 0.34 -3.78
N ARG A 234 -12.83 -0.69 -4.52
CA ARG A 234 -13.07 -2.10 -4.17
C ARG A 234 -11.93 -2.71 -3.35
N ALA A 235 -10.84 -1.98 -3.19
CA ALA A 235 -9.67 -2.37 -2.42
C ALA A 235 -9.26 -1.24 -1.44
N PRO A 236 -10.12 -0.88 -0.48
CA PRO A 236 -9.91 0.28 0.39
C PRO A 236 -8.61 0.19 1.20
N LYS A 237 -8.21 -1.02 1.60
CA LYS A 237 -6.93 -1.23 2.28
C LYS A 237 -5.75 -0.87 1.38
N LEU A 238 -5.75 -1.31 0.12
CA LEU A 238 -4.69 -0.97 -0.84
C LEU A 238 -4.65 0.55 -1.10
N TYR A 239 -5.81 1.20 -1.22
CA TYR A 239 -5.90 2.65 -1.40
C TYR A 239 -5.32 3.42 -0.21
N ALA A 240 -5.77 3.10 1.00
CA ALA A 240 -5.26 3.74 2.22
C ALA A 240 -3.75 3.50 2.40
N THR A 241 -3.28 2.31 2.05
CA THR A 241 -1.88 1.92 2.00
C THR A 241 -1.06 2.83 1.11
N PHE A 242 -1.46 2.88 -0.14
CA PHE A 242 -0.80 3.69 -1.15
C PHE A 242 -0.69 5.15 -0.71
N LEU A 243 -1.80 5.73 -0.25
CA LEU A 243 -1.81 7.13 0.17
C LEU A 243 -0.92 7.38 1.39
N LEU A 244 -0.95 6.47 2.36
CA LEU A 244 -0.10 6.59 3.53
C LEU A 244 1.38 6.46 3.18
N TRP A 245 1.72 5.50 2.33
CA TRP A 245 3.08 5.35 1.82
C TRP A 245 3.52 6.63 1.08
N LEU A 246 2.70 7.12 0.15
CA LEU A 246 3.03 8.32 -0.63
C LEU A 246 3.24 9.56 0.25
N LEU A 247 2.38 9.76 1.25
CA LEU A 247 2.54 10.86 2.20
C LEU A 247 3.78 10.68 3.10
N ALA A 248 4.11 9.45 3.48
CA ALA A 248 5.30 9.14 4.27
C ALA A 248 6.57 9.37 3.45
N GLU A 249 6.58 8.91 2.19
CA GLU A 249 7.69 9.09 1.27
C GLU A 249 7.97 10.59 1.00
N LEU A 250 6.93 11.37 0.78
CA LEU A 250 7.05 12.83 0.66
C LEU A 250 7.60 13.47 1.92
N PHE A 251 7.17 12.99 3.08
CA PHE A 251 7.67 13.51 4.35
C PHE A 251 9.16 13.21 4.55
N GLU A 252 9.63 12.05 4.12
CA GLU A 252 11.04 11.66 4.21
C GLU A 252 11.90 12.36 3.16
N SER A 253 11.44 12.41 1.90
CA SER A 253 12.21 12.92 0.77
C SER A 253 12.29 14.45 0.73
N LEU A 254 11.23 15.16 1.16
CA LEU A 254 11.20 16.62 1.06
C LEU A 254 11.98 17.29 2.19
N PRO A 255 12.75 18.36 1.89
CA PRO A 255 13.38 19.18 2.91
C PRO A 255 12.34 19.98 3.70
N GLU A 256 12.66 20.34 4.94
CA GLU A 256 11.84 21.28 5.70
C GLU A 256 12.02 22.70 5.13
N VAL A 257 10.89 23.32 4.79
CA VAL A 257 10.86 24.66 4.18
C VAL A 257 10.11 25.70 5.02
N GLY A 258 9.47 25.25 6.12
CA GLY A 258 8.69 26.13 6.99
C GLY A 258 7.41 26.65 6.32
N ASP A 259 7.19 27.97 6.33
CA ASP A 259 6.06 28.63 5.67
C ASP A 259 6.54 29.26 4.32
N PRO A 260 6.48 28.52 3.20
CA PRO A 260 6.90 29.03 1.89
C PRO A 260 5.85 29.98 1.28
N ASP A 261 6.26 30.84 0.33
CA ASP A 261 5.36 31.75 -0.39
C ASP A 261 4.26 31.00 -1.18
N LYS A 262 4.50 29.75 -1.56
CA LYS A 262 3.55 28.84 -2.19
C LYS A 262 3.88 27.38 -1.84
N PRO A 263 2.89 26.47 -1.84
CA PRO A 263 3.15 25.06 -1.62
C PRO A 263 4.13 24.46 -2.64
N LYS A 264 4.87 23.44 -2.21
CA LYS A 264 5.66 22.57 -3.08
C LYS A 264 4.80 21.59 -3.86
N LEU A 265 3.71 21.15 -3.25
CA LEU A 265 2.76 20.20 -3.80
C LEU A 265 1.43 20.37 -3.06
N VAL A 266 0.33 20.15 -3.76
CA VAL A 266 -1.01 20.10 -3.15
C VAL A 266 -1.67 18.77 -3.47
N PHE A 267 -2.16 18.09 -2.43
CA PHE A 267 -2.95 16.86 -2.53
C PHE A 267 -4.44 17.11 -2.40
N PHE A 268 -5.22 16.54 -3.29
CA PHE A 268 -6.66 16.43 -3.16
C PHE A 268 -7.07 14.96 -3.03
N PHE A 269 -7.65 14.62 -1.90
CA PHE A 269 -8.22 13.30 -1.64
C PHE A 269 -9.73 13.36 -1.85
N ASP A 270 -10.18 12.96 -3.05
CA ASP A 270 -11.62 12.84 -3.31
C ASP A 270 -12.18 11.61 -2.59
N GLU A 271 -13.45 11.71 -2.17
CA GLU A 271 -14.13 10.71 -1.34
C GLU A 271 -13.31 10.30 -0.09
N ALA A 272 -12.80 11.31 0.62
CA ALA A 272 -11.86 11.12 1.73
C ALA A 272 -12.39 10.23 2.85
N HIS A 273 -13.71 10.02 2.96
CA HIS A 273 -14.31 9.07 3.89
C HIS A 273 -13.76 7.64 3.71
N LEU A 274 -13.38 7.24 2.47
CA LEU A 274 -12.81 5.93 2.21
C LEU A 274 -11.46 5.67 2.89
N LEU A 275 -10.78 6.73 3.35
CA LEU A 275 -9.55 6.60 4.14
C LEU A 275 -9.83 6.23 5.60
N PHE A 276 -11.03 6.55 6.08
CA PHE A 276 -11.39 6.45 7.49
C PHE A 276 -12.49 5.43 7.76
N ASP A 277 -13.28 5.06 6.74
CA ASP A 277 -14.31 4.02 6.87
C ASP A 277 -13.66 2.66 7.18
N ASP A 278 -14.03 2.07 8.33
CA ASP A 278 -13.46 0.80 8.82
C ASP A 278 -11.92 0.79 8.98
N ALA A 279 -11.29 1.96 9.05
CA ALA A 279 -9.85 2.07 9.23
C ALA A 279 -9.45 1.68 10.67
N PRO A 280 -8.35 0.92 10.88
CA PRO A 280 -7.81 0.72 12.21
C PRO A 280 -7.39 2.07 12.83
N GLU A 281 -7.63 2.28 14.13
CA GLU A 281 -7.28 3.51 14.85
C GLU A 281 -5.79 3.89 14.65
N ALA A 282 -4.90 2.90 14.58
CA ALA A 282 -3.48 3.10 14.31
C ALA A 282 -3.20 3.71 12.93
N LEU A 283 -4.06 3.47 11.93
CA LEU A 283 -3.97 4.08 10.61
C LEU A 283 -4.44 5.53 10.65
N GLU A 284 -5.55 5.82 11.32
CA GLU A 284 -6.04 7.19 11.52
C GLU A 284 -5.02 8.07 12.22
N ASP A 285 -4.41 7.57 13.32
CA ASP A 285 -3.37 8.27 14.07
C ASP A 285 -2.14 8.57 13.19
N LYS A 286 -1.80 7.65 12.26
CA LYS A 286 -0.68 7.87 11.35
C LYS A 286 -1.00 8.91 10.29
N VAL A 287 -2.20 8.87 9.71
CA VAL A 287 -2.68 9.90 8.78
C VAL A 287 -2.69 11.28 9.46
N GLU A 288 -3.21 11.37 10.69
CA GLU A 288 -3.17 12.61 11.48
C GLU A 288 -1.73 13.11 11.68
N GLN A 289 -0.83 12.22 12.10
CA GLN A 289 0.57 12.57 12.33
C GLN A 289 1.22 13.12 11.05
N VAL A 290 1.03 12.43 9.92
CA VAL A 290 1.62 12.84 8.64
C VAL A 290 1.01 14.15 8.17
N VAL A 291 -0.31 14.31 8.18
CA VAL A 291 -0.99 15.56 7.80
C VAL A 291 -0.47 16.73 8.63
N ARG A 292 -0.31 16.55 9.94
CA ARG A 292 0.21 17.60 10.83
C ARG A 292 1.65 17.99 10.50
N LEU A 293 2.50 17.03 10.17
CA LEU A 293 3.93 17.26 9.97
C LEU A 293 4.30 17.68 8.55
N ILE A 294 3.56 17.21 7.54
CA ILE A 294 3.90 17.45 6.13
C ILE A 294 3.77 18.92 5.72
N ARG A 295 3.05 19.71 6.52
CA ARG A 295 2.99 21.16 6.37
C ARG A 295 4.39 21.79 6.38
N SER A 296 5.28 21.36 7.28
CA SER A 296 6.66 21.88 7.37
C SER A 296 7.49 21.60 6.12
N LYS A 297 7.06 20.63 5.31
CA LYS A 297 7.65 20.30 4.00
C LYS A 297 7.05 21.13 2.85
N GLY A 298 6.12 22.02 3.16
CA GLY A 298 5.43 22.87 2.17
C GLY A 298 4.33 22.15 1.40
N VAL A 299 3.81 21.03 1.88
CA VAL A 299 2.75 20.26 1.22
C VAL A 299 1.39 20.62 1.79
N GLY A 300 0.43 20.95 0.92
CA GLY A 300 -0.97 21.15 1.27
C GLY A 300 -1.79 19.89 1.05
N VAL A 301 -2.68 19.55 1.99
CA VAL A 301 -3.58 18.40 1.89
C VAL A 301 -5.03 18.88 1.98
N TYR A 302 -5.82 18.55 0.97
CA TYR A 302 -7.23 18.94 0.89
C TYR A 302 -8.10 17.69 0.81
N PHE A 303 -8.94 17.49 1.82
CA PHE A 303 -9.91 16.41 1.82
C PHE A 303 -11.21 16.86 1.16
N VAL A 304 -11.74 16.01 0.27
CA VAL A 304 -13.02 16.23 -0.39
C VAL A 304 -13.97 15.12 0.05
N THR A 305 -15.09 15.48 0.67
CA THR A 305 -16.04 14.49 1.22
C THR A 305 -17.50 14.91 1.03
N GLN A 306 -18.39 13.95 1.09
CA GLN A 306 -19.84 14.22 1.03
C GLN A 306 -20.37 14.75 2.36
N ASN A 307 -19.74 14.37 3.45
CA ASN A 307 -20.15 14.77 4.78
C ASN A 307 -18.93 15.18 5.63
N PRO A 308 -18.87 16.41 6.18
CA PRO A 308 -17.72 16.88 6.94
C PRO A 308 -17.43 16.08 8.20
N VAL A 309 -18.43 15.38 8.79
CA VAL A 309 -18.23 14.54 9.99
C VAL A 309 -17.60 13.17 9.68
N ASP A 310 -17.40 12.83 8.40
CA ASP A 310 -16.69 11.62 8.03
C ASP A 310 -15.16 11.76 8.22
N ILE A 311 -14.68 13.00 8.41
CA ILE A 311 -13.28 13.27 8.72
C ILE A 311 -13.12 13.28 10.25
N PRO A 312 -12.21 12.47 10.83
CA PRO A 312 -11.94 12.46 12.26
C PRO A 312 -11.63 13.87 12.80
N GLU A 313 -12.16 14.22 13.97
CA GLU A 313 -11.99 15.56 14.56
C GLU A 313 -10.53 15.98 14.71
N LYS A 314 -9.65 15.03 15.04
CA LYS A 314 -8.19 15.27 15.15
C LYS A 314 -7.60 15.81 13.84
N ILE A 315 -8.06 15.27 12.71
CA ILE A 315 -7.61 15.70 11.37
C ILE A 315 -8.35 16.96 10.96
N ALA A 316 -9.67 17.02 11.14
CA ALA A 316 -10.50 18.17 10.78
C ALA A 316 -10.03 19.47 11.45
N GLY A 317 -9.44 19.39 12.64
CA GLY A 317 -8.82 20.50 13.34
C GLY A 317 -7.55 21.08 12.67
N GLN A 318 -6.93 20.34 11.75
CA GLN A 318 -5.76 20.78 10.98
C GLN A 318 -6.15 21.47 9.65
N LEU A 319 -7.42 21.38 9.23
CA LEU A 319 -7.90 21.84 7.92
C LEU A 319 -8.35 23.29 8.01
N GLY A 320 -7.42 24.23 7.79
CA GLY A 320 -7.66 25.66 7.97
C GLY A 320 -8.50 26.30 6.86
N ASN A 321 -8.40 25.82 5.62
CA ASN A 321 -9.13 26.37 4.48
C ASN A 321 -10.39 25.56 4.22
N ARG A 322 -11.58 26.18 4.26
CA ARG A 322 -12.84 25.47 4.22
C ARG A 322 -13.77 25.96 3.12
N VAL A 323 -14.28 25.03 2.33
CA VAL A 323 -15.31 25.25 1.31
C VAL A 323 -16.45 24.26 1.55
N GLN A 324 -17.58 24.75 2.02
CA GLN A 324 -18.74 23.95 2.34
C GLN A 324 -19.84 24.19 1.30
N HIS A 325 -20.11 23.20 0.46
CA HIS A 325 -21.28 23.17 -0.43
C HIS A 325 -22.53 22.72 0.32
N ALA A 326 -23.66 22.75 -0.35
CA ALA A 326 -24.93 22.35 0.23
C ALA A 326 -24.89 20.95 0.86
N LEU A 327 -25.47 20.84 2.05
CA LEU A 327 -25.88 19.56 2.63
C LEU A 327 -27.40 19.44 2.59
N ARG A 328 -27.89 18.20 2.60
CA ARG A 328 -29.33 17.91 2.64
C ARG A 328 -29.64 17.15 3.91
N ALA A 329 -30.59 17.64 4.69
CA ALA A 329 -30.96 17.04 5.97
C ALA A 329 -32.22 16.19 5.83
N PHE A 330 -32.05 14.91 5.56
CA PHE A 330 -33.14 13.94 5.51
C PHE A 330 -33.27 13.14 6.82
N THR A 331 -32.20 13.08 7.60
CA THR A 331 -32.13 12.30 8.83
C THR A 331 -31.57 13.12 10.00
N PRO A 332 -31.81 12.68 11.27
CA PRO A 332 -31.18 13.33 12.44
C PRO A 332 -29.63 13.30 12.39
N ARG A 333 -29.02 12.34 11.67
CA ARG A 333 -27.57 12.31 11.42
C ARG A 333 -27.15 13.46 10.53
N ASP A 334 -27.91 13.73 9.46
CA ASP A 334 -27.61 14.84 8.54
C ASP A 334 -27.76 16.20 9.23
N GLN A 335 -28.76 16.36 10.10
CA GLN A 335 -28.93 17.59 10.89
C GLN A 335 -27.73 17.84 11.81
N ARG A 336 -27.24 16.79 12.48
CA ARG A 336 -26.02 16.89 13.30
C ARG A 336 -24.80 17.27 12.46
N ALA A 337 -24.67 16.73 11.24
CA ALA A 337 -23.60 17.07 10.34
C ALA A 337 -23.63 18.54 9.90
N ILE A 338 -24.82 19.09 9.59
CA ILE A 338 -24.99 20.52 9.27
C ILE A 338 -24.57 21.39 10.44
N LYS A 339 -25.05 21.06 11.66
CA LYS A 339 -24.68 21.79 12.87
C LYS A 339 -23.18 21.75 13.13
N ALA A 340 -22.57 20.55 13.06
CA ALA A 340 -21.13 20.40 13.23
C ALA A 340 -20.33 21.18 12.17
N ALA A 341 -20.77 21.19 10.92
CA ALA A 341 -20.14 22.01 9.88
C ALA A 341 -20.25 23.49 10.18
N ALA A 342 -21.43 23.97 10.60
CA ALA A 342 -21.66 25.38 10.91
C ALA A 342 -20.80 25.88 12.08
N GLU A 343 -20.65 25.08 13.12
CA GLU A 343 -19.83 25.40 14.31
C GLU A 343 -18.33 25.55 14.01
N THR A 344 -17.86 25.05 12.86
CA THR A 344 -16.43 25.12 12.49
C THR A 344 -16.05 26.45 11.81
N PHE A 345 -17.01 27.29 11.44
CA PHE A 345 -16.75 28.56 10.79
C PHE A 345 -16.62 29.71 11.77
N ARG A 346 -15.78 30.68 11.41
CA ARG A 346 -15.78 31.96 12.11
C ARG A 346 -17.12 32.67 11.89
N ILE A 347 -17.78 33.05 12.98
CA ILE A 347 -19.12 33.61 12.99
C ILE A 347 -19.23 34.84 12.08
N ASN A 348 -20.25 34.82 11.22
CA ASN A 348 -20.69 35.99 10.46
C ASN A 348 -22.04 36.47 11.06
N PRO A 349 -22.11 37.65 11.67
CA PRO A 349 -23.36 38.13 12.27
C PRO A 349 -24.51 38.35 11.27
N GLU A 350 -24.19 38.45 9.99
CA GLU A 350 -25.18 38.70 8.91
C GLU A 350 -25.66 37.38 8.25
N LEU A 351 -25.13 36.22 8.67
CA LEU A 351 -25.39 34.94 8.01
C LEU A 351 -25.71 33.85 9.03
N ASP A 352 -26.92 33.31 8.95
CA ASP A 352 -27.23 32.02 9.61
C ASP A 352 -26.58 30.89 8.81
N VAL A 353 -25.49 30.36 9.33
CA VAL A 353 -24.65 29.37 8.64
C VAL A 353 -25.37 28.03 8.49
N GLU A 354 -26.14 27.59 9.50
CA GLU A 354 -26.90 26.33 9.45
C GLU A 354 -27.98 26.40 8.37
N GLN A 355 -28.75 27.49 8.34
CA GLN A 355 -29.75 27.70 7.32
C GLN A 355 -29.12 27.81 5.93
N ALA A 356 -28.05 28.61 5.80
CA ALA A 356 -27.37 28.82 4.54
C ALA A 356 -26.86 27.52 3.92
N ILE A 357 -26.25 26.59 4.68
CA ILE A 357 -25.77 25.29 4.19
C ILE A 357 -26.91 24.51 3.50
N THR A 358 -28.13 24.57 3.99
CA THR A 358 -29.28 23.86 3.42
C THR A 358 -29.84 24.54 2.17
N GLU A 359 -29.65 25.85 2.02
CA GLU A 359 -30.21 26.70 0.97
C GLU A 359 -29.24 26.95 -0.21
N LEU A 360 -27.95 26.60 -0.07
CA LEU A 360 -26.97 26.75 -1.14
C LEU A 360 -27.43 26.09 -2.42
N LYS A 361 -27.26 26.80 -3.53
CA LYS A 361 -27.52 26.28 -4.90
C LYS A 361 -26.28 25.57 -5.43
N VAL A 362 -26.46 24.87 -6.53
CA VAL A 362 -25.34 24.23 -7.25
C VAL A 362 -24.33 25.32 -7.68
N GLY A 363 -23.06 25.15 -7.31
CA GLY A 363 -22.00 26.11 -7.59
C GLY A 363 -21.95 27.27 -6.59
N GLU A 364 -22.70 27.23 -5.50
CA GLU A 364 -22.50 28.09 -4.34
C GLU A 364 -21.83 27.30 -3.21
N ALA A 365 -21.07 27.97 -2.38
CA ALA A 365 -20.46 27.39 -1.18
C ALA A 365 -20.31 28.45 -0.07
N LEU A 366 -20.22 28.00 1.15
CA LEU A 366 -19.67 28.80 2.24
C LEU A 366 -18.14 28.69 2.21
N VAL A 367 -17.47 29.82 2.13
CA VAL A 367 -16.02 29.89 2.03
C VAL A 367 -15.45 30.60 3.25
N SER A 368 -14.47 30.00 3.90
CA SER A 368 -13.61 30.59 4.92
C SER A 368 -12.20 30.07 4.71
N THR A 369 -11.30 30.93 4.32
CA THR A 369 -9.89 30.64 4.11
C THR A 369 -9.05 31.33 5.18
N LEU A 370 -7.77 31.04 5.24
CA LEU A 370 -6.88 31.69 6.19
C LEU A 370 -6.39 33.06 5.67
N ASP A 371 -6.36 34.06 6.54
CA ASP A 371 -5.77 35.34 6.28
C ASP A 371 -4.23 35.33 6.41
N GLY A 372 -3.58 36.51 6.30
CA GLY A 372 -2.12 36.60 6.39
C GLY A 372 -1.52 36.20 7.73
N ASP A 373 -2.30 36.25 8.78
CA ASP A 373 -1.90 35.88 10.15
C ASP A 373 -2.24 34.40 10.45
N GLY A 374 -2.84 33.69 9.48
CA GLY A 374 -3.27 32.31 9.62
C GLY A 374 -4.56 32.15 10.42
N ALA A 375 -5.33 33.23 10.59
CA ALA A 375 -6.65 33.17 11.21
C ALA A 375 -7.75 32.92 10.16
N PRO A 376 -8.80 32.13 10.48
CA PRO A 376 -9.92 31.94 9.55
C PRO A 376 -10.63 33.28 9.25
N THR A 377 -10.88 33.54 7.97
CA THR A 377 -11.71 34.69 7.54
C THR A 377 -13.17 34.49 7.96
N VAL A 378 -13.92 35.55 8.06
CA VAL A 378 -15.38 35.50 8.30
C VAL A 378 -16.03 34.75 7.13
N VAL A 379 -16.84 33.75 7.44
CA VAL A 379 -17.48 32.90 6.43
C VAL A 379 -18.37 33.74 5.49
N GLN A 380 -18.28 33.45 4.19
CA GLN A 380 -19.07 34.12 3.16
C GLN A 380 -19.80 33.10 2.27
N ARG A 381 -21.09 33.35 2.01
CA ARG A 381 -21.80 32.63 0.93
C ARG A 381 -21.23 33.11 -0.40
N THR A 382 -20.62 32.21 -1.14
CA THR A 382 -19.76 32.52 -2.28
C THR A 382 -20.26 31.80 -3.53
N LEU A 383 -20.33 32.51 -4.62
CA LEU A 383 -20.55 32.01 -5.95
C LEU A 383 -19.21 31.51 -6.49
N ILE A 384 -19.04 30.21 -6.65
CA ILE A 384 -17.76 29.58 -7.02
C ILE A 384 -17.44 29.82 -8.50
N LYS A 385 -16.19 30.11 -8.81
CA LYS A 385 -15.70 30.31 -10.17
C LYS A 385 -15.83 29.03 -11.00
N PRO A 386 -16.12 29.13 -12.32
CA PRO A 386 -16.10 27.99 -13.21
C PRO A 386 -14.67 27.55 -13.53
N PRO A 387 -14.40 26.27 -13.78
CA PRO A 387 -13.14 25.78 -14.30
C PRO A 387 -12.98 26.15 -15.79
N GLN A 388 -11.75 26.21 -16.27
CA GLN A 388 -11.41 26.46 -17.67
C GLN A 388 -11.24 25.17 -18.47
N SER A 389 -10.89 24.07 -17.79
CA SER A 389 -10.76 22.77 -18.41
C SER A 389 -12.10 22.05 -18.56
N ARG A 390 -12.07 20.94 -19.28
CA ARG A 390 -13.24 20.11 -19.56
C ARG A 390 -13.76 19.41 -18.31
N LEU A 391 -15.05 19.51 -18.05
CA LEU A 391 -15.70 18.72 -16.99
C LEU A 391 -15.97 17.29 -17.45
N GLY A 392 -15.75 16.34 -16.54
CA GLY A 392 -16.09 14.94 -16.73
C GLY A 392 -14.94 14.07 -17.27
N PRO A 393 -15.23 12.83 -17.67
CA PRO A 393 -14.21 11.86 -18.02
C PRO A 393 -13.51 12.16 -19.34
N VAL A 394 -12.34 11.55 -19.52
CA VAL A 394 -11.61 11.47 -20.79
C VAL A 394 -11.71 10.06 -21.36
N THR A 395 -11.62 9.93 -22.66
CA THR A 395 -11.53 8.63 -23.33
C THR A 395 -10.14 8.01 -23.13
N GLU A 396 -10.03 6.70 -23.31
CA GLU A 396 -8.73 6.01 -23.26
C GLU A 396 -7.71 6.57 -24.25
N LYS A 397 -8.17 6.96 -25.45
CA LYS A 397 -7.31 7.57 -26.48
C LYS A 397 -6.78 8.94 -26.06
N GLU A 398 -7.66 9.78 -25.51
CA GLU A 398 -7.26 11.10 -25.00
C GLU A 398 -6.27 10.95 -23.85
N ARG A 399 -6.51 10.01 -22.94
CA ARG A 399 -5.61 9.70 -21.83
C ARG A 399 -4.23 9.26 -22.31
N ALA A 400 -4.17 8.35 -23.30
CA ALA A 400 -2.93 7.90 -23.91
C ALA A 400 -2.17 9.05 -24.58
N ILE A 401 -2.85 9.96 -25.27
CA ILE A 401 -2.23 11.15 -25.87
C ILE A 401 -1.63 12.07 -24.79
N VAL A 402 -2.37 12.33 -23.70
CA VAL A 402 -1.86 13.16 -22.59
C VAL A 402 -0.62 12.54 -21.98
N ASN A 403 -0.62 11.23 -21.74
CA ASN A 403 0.55 10.54 -21.17
C ASN A 403 1.75 10.52 -22.12
N SER A 404 1.55 10.32 -23.42
CA SER A 404 2.64 10.25 -24.42
C SER A 404 3.42 11.56 -24.60
N VAL A 405 2.91 12.68 -24.12
CA VAL A 405 3.61 13.97 -24.13
C VAL A 405 4.16 14.38 -22.78
N SER A 406 4.01 13.53 -21.77
CA SER A 406 4.49 13.80 -20.41
C SER A 406 6.00 13.54 -20.30
N ALA A 407 6.62 14.17 -19.30
CA ALA A 407 8.05 13.98 -19.03
C ALA A 407 8.40 12.57 -18.52
N VAL A 408 7.40 11.80 -18.09
CA VAL A 408 7.58 10.43 -17.54
C VAL A 408 7.23 9.34 -18.54
N ASP A 409 6.94 9.69 -19.79
CA ASP A 409 6.67 8.72 -20.86
C ASP A 409 7.86 7.74 -21.04
N GLY A 410 7.57 6.45 -21.07
CA GLY A 410 8.57 5.38 -21.15
C GLY A 410 9.34 5.08 -19.85
N LYS A 411 9.16 5.86 -18.77
CA LYS A 411 9.91 5.65 -17.52
C LYS A 411 9.36 4.49 -16.68
N TYR A 412 8.03 4.34 -16.65
CA TYR A 412 7.34 3.41 -15.75
C TYR A 412 6.61 2.27 -16.46
N ASP A 413 6.54 2.27 -17.78
CA ASP A 413 5.71 1.34 -18.57
C ASP A 413 6.14 -0.12 -18.43
N VAL A 414 7.45 -0.36 -18.36
CA VAL A 414 8.01 -1.70 -18.32
C VAL A 414 8.47 -2.01 -16.91
N ALA A 415 7.95 -3.09 -16.34
CA ALA A 415 8.46 -3.62 -15.07
C ALA A 415 9.89 -4.14 -15.28
N VAL A 416 10.76 -3.85 -14.32
CA VAL A 416 12.14 -4.35 -14.28
C VAL A 416 12.19 -5.46 -13.22
N ASP A 417 12.57 -6.65 -13.68
CA ASP A 417 12.82 -7.80 -12.82
C ASP A 417 14.34 -8.02 -12.78
N ARG A 418 14.93 -7.96 -11.60
CA ARG A 418 16.36 -8.18 -11.38
C ARG A 418 16.57 -9.15 -10.22
N GLU A 419 17.74 -9.74 -10.15
CA GLU A 419 18.09 -10.67 -9.09
C GLU A 419 17.81 -10.09 -7.70
N SER A 420 16.98 -10.76 -6.93
CA SER A 420 16.43 -10.33 -5.66
C SER A 420 16.52 -11.42 -4.60
N ALA A 421 15.82 -11.26 -3.49
CA ALA A 421 15.83 -12.25 -2.40
C ALA A 421 15.27 -13.61 -2.84
N GLU A 422 14.29 -13.63 -3.75
CA GLU A 422 13.67 -14.87 -4.24
C GLU A 422 14.69 -15.74 -4.98
N GLU A 423 15.41 -15.20 -5.98
CA GLU A 423 16.38 -15.93 -6.78
C GLU A 423 17.57 -16.38 -5.93
N VAL A 424 18.08 -15.48 -5.08
CA VAL A 424 19.22 -15.80 -4.20
C VAL A 424 18.88 -16.91 -3.20
N LEU A 425 17.68 -16.89 -2.63
CA LEU A 425 17.24 -17.93 -1.70
C LEU A 425 16.95 -19.23 -2.42
N ALA A 426 16.36 -19.20 -3.62
CA ALA A 426 16.13 -20.37 -4.45
C ALA A 426 17.46 -21.04 -4.83
N ALA A 427 18.47 -20.24 -5.25
CA ALA A 427 19.80 -20.76 -5.54
C ALA A 427 20.46 -21.39 -4.31
N LYS A 428 20.39 -20.74 -3.14
CA LYS A 428 20.92 -21.32 -1.88
C LYS A 428 20.22 -22.61 -1.49
N ALA A 429 18.91 -22.70 -1.71
CA ALA A 429 18.16 -23.93 -1.44
C ALA A 429 18.55 -25.07 -2.39
N ALA A 430 18.75 -24.77 -3.67
CA ALA A 430 19.22 -25.74 -4.67
C ALA A 430 20.63 -26.27 -4.35
N ASP A 431 21.56 -25.37 -3.99
CA ASP A 431 22.91 -25.76 -3.57
C ASP A 431 22.92 -26.63 -2.30
N ALA A 432 22.08 -26.28 -1.34
CA ALA A 432 21.93 -27.09 -0.13
C ALA A 432 21.34 -28.48 -0.43
N ALA A 433 20.38 -28.58 -1.34
CA ALA A 433 19.83 -29.84 -1.80
C ALA A 433 20.86 -30.70 -2.53
N ALA A 434 21.61 -30.10 -3.47
CA ALA A 434 22.69 -30.79 -4.20
C ALA A 434 23.78 -31.30 -3.25
N THR A 435 24.18 -30.50 -2.25
CA THR A 435 25.15 -30.90 -1.22
C THR A 435 24.62 -32.05 -0.37
N ALA A 436 23.32 -32.03 -0.02
CA ALA A 436 22.68 -33.10 0.75
C ALA A 436 22.62 -34.42 -0.05
N GLU A 437 22.33 -34.36 -1.35
CA GLU A 437 22.36 -35.52 -2.25
C GLU A 437 23.76 -36.12 -2.38
N GLU A 438 24.81 -35.26 -2.55
CA GLU A 438 26.19 -35.74 -2.59
C GLU A 438 26.62 -36.43 -1.28
N VAL A 439 26.19 -35.88 -0.14
CA VAL A 439 26.49 -36.47 1.16
C VAL A 439 25.74 -37.81 1.33
N ALA A 440 24.49 -37.87 0.87
CA ALA A 440 23.72 -39.10 0.89
C ALA A 440 24.32 -40.20 -0.01
N GLU A 441 24.74 -39.85 -1.25
CA GLU A 441 25.44 -40.77 -2.15
C GLU A 441 26.79 -41.24 -1.60
N LYS A 442 27.57 -40.35 -0.99
CA LYS A 442 28.84 -40.71 -0.34
C LYS A 442 28.59 -41.63 0.85
N GLY A 443 27.54 -41.35 1.63
CA GLY A 443 27.11 -42.22 2.74
C GLY A 443 26.66 -43.61 2.27
N GLU A 444 25.86 -43.69 1.20
CA GLU A 444 25.48 -45.02 0.63
C GLU A 444 26.67 -45.80 0.04
N LYS A 445 27.60 -45.10 -0.63
CA LYS A 445 28.84 -45.72 -1.14
C LYS A 445 29.72 -46.26 0.00
N GLU A 446 29.81 -45.55 1.14
CA GLU A 446 30.52 -46.04 2.32
C GLU A 446 29.82 -47.20 3.01
N VAL A 447 28.51 -47.16 3.15
CA VAL A 447 27.70 -48.27 3.69
C VAL A 447 27.84 -49.52 2.81
N ARG A 448 27.77 -49.38 1.48
CA ARG A 448 28.04 -50.50 0.55
C ARG A 448 29.46 -51.04 0.64
N LYS A 449 30.49 -50.17 0.83
CA LYS A 449 31.88 -50.62 1.07
C LYS A 449 32.02 -51.37 2.39
N ARG A 450 31.37 -50.92 3.46
CA ARG A 450 31.37 -51.59 4.77
C ARG A 450 30.63 -52.94 4.69
N SER A 451 29.47 -53.01 4.02
CA SER A 451 28.73 -54.27 3.84
C SER A 451 29.52 -55.28 3.01
N ARG A 452 30.21 -54.85 1.95
CA ARG A 452 31.12 -55.74 1.18
C ARG A 452 32.30 -56.24 2.00
N LYS A 453 32.87 -55.41 2.91
CA LYS A 453 33.94 -55.85 3.83
C LYS A 453 33.43 -56.84 4.86
N THR A 454 32.22 -56.63 5.40
CA THR A 454 31.59 -57.60 6.35
C THR A 454 31.20 -58.89 5.64
N THR A 455 30.66 -58.83 4.42
CA THR A 455 30.33 -60.06 3.66
C THR A 455 31.58 -60.90 3.37
N SER A 456 32.70 -60.22 3.02
CA SER A 456 33.98 -60.94 2.81
C SER A 456 34.59 -61.51 4.11
N LEU A 457 34.34 -60.87 5.26
CA LEU A 457 34.69 -61.39 6.58
C LEU A 457 33.80 -62.58 6.99
N TRP A 458 32.49 -62.54 6.68
CA TRP A 458 31.55 -63.64 6.92
C TRP A 458 31.79 -64.82 6.00
N GLU A 459 32.17 -64.63 4.73
CA GLU A 459 32.58 -65.69 3.84
C GLU A 459 33.88 -66.40 4.32
N ARG A 460 34.82 -65.65 4.91
CA ARG A 460 36.00 -66.23 5.53
C ARG A 460 35.69 -66.93 6.86
N ALA A 461 34.74 -66.42 7.65
CA ALA A 461 34.26 -67.04 8.87
C ALA A 461 33.34 -68.26 8.60
N GLY A 462 32.53 -68.22 7.52
CA GLY A 462 31.63 -69.29 7.11
C GLY A 462 32.36 -70.58 6.66
N LYS A 463 33.58 -70.46 6.12
CA LYS A 463 34.41 -71.61 5.83
C LYS A 463 35.04 -72.24 7.09
N ALA A 464 35.07 -71.55 8.22
CA ALA A 464 35.55 -72.03 9.51
C ALA A 464 34.38 -72.55 10.38
N ALA A 465 33.14 -72.18 10.12
CA ALA A 465 31.96 -72.52 10.95
C ALA A 465 31.00 -73.60 10.35
N ALA A 466 31.34 -74.16 9.19
CA ALA A 466 30.52 -75.21 8.54
C ALA A 466 30.42 -76.57 9.31
N GLY A 467 31.06 -76.64 10.50
CA GLY A 467 31.02 -77.80 11.38
C GLY A 467 30.06 -77.74 12.59
N ALA A 468 29.48 -76.56 12.90
CA ALA A 468 28.75 -76.33 14.14
C ALA A 468 27.25 -75.97 14.01
N ALA A 469 26.72 -75.79 12.80
CA ALA A 469 25.39 -75.20 12.59
C ALA A 469 24.25 -76.17 12.31
N ALA A 470 24.49 -77.52 12.48
CA ALA A 470 23.44 -78.49 12.28
C ALA A 470 22.47 -78.68 13.48
N SER A 471 22.75 -78.01 14.63
CA SER A 471 21.91 -78.22 15.84
C SER A 471 20.91 -77.05 16.14
N SER A 472 20.98 -75.93 15.45
CA SER A 472 20.10 -74.77 15.77
C SER A 472 18.85 -74.66 14.89
N ALA A 473 18.80 -75.35 13.74
CA ALA A 473 17.62 -75.37 12.86
C ALA A 473 16.45 -76.18 13.40
N ALA A 474 16.70 -77.12 14.26
CA ALA A 474 15.65 -78.02 14.84
C ALA A 474 14.79 -77.28 15.90
N SER A 475 15.30 -76.26 16.57
CA SER A 475 14.56 -75.54 17.63
C SER A 475 13.56 -74.53 17.11
N ILE A 476 13.76 -73.99 15.89
CA ILE A 476 12.85 -72.99 15.29
C ILE A 476 11.60 -73.68 14.69
N ILE A 477 11.71 -74.88 14.22
CA ILE A 477 10.56 -75.62 13.66
C ILE A 477 9.62 -76.14 14.79
N ALA A 478 10.14 -76.40 15.98
CA ALA A 478 9.33 -76.86 17.13
C ALA A 478 8.42 -75.73 17.69
N ALA A 479 8.81 -74.46 17.59
CA ALA A 479 8.01 -73.30 18.07
C ALA A 479 6.81 -73.00 17.16
N LYS A 480 6.84 -73.40 15.89
CA LYS A 480 5.78 -73.13 14.92
C LYS A 480 4.64 -74.19 14.96
N VAL A 481 4.81 -75.28 15.69
CA VAL A 481 3.80 -76.33 15.82
C VAL A 481 2.92 -76.15 17.06
N MET A 482 3.31 -75.34 18.03
CA MET A 482 2.49 -75.03 19.21
C MET A 482 1.76 -73.69 19.11
N GLY A 483 0.79 -73.61 18.23
CA GLY A 483 -0.23 -72.61 18.05
C GLY A 483 -0.41 -71.58 19.16
N ARG A 484 0.33 -70.47 19.13
CA ARG A 484 0.01 -69.22 19.84
C ARG A 484 -0.02 -68.06 18.87
N THR A 485 -1.23 -67.63 18.52
CA THR A 485 -1.51 -66.41 17.76
C THR A 485 -1.22 -65.21 18.62
N SER A 486 -0.15 -64.42 18.33
CA SER A 486 0.00 -63.12 18.83
C SER A 486 -0.18 -62.12 17.68
N ARG A 487 -1.08 -61.14 17.86
CA ARG A 487 -1.37 -60.03 16.93
C ARG A 487 -0.25 -58.98 17.01
N ALA A 488 0.91 -59.29 16.45
CA ALA A 488 1.94 -58.26 16.22
C ALA A 488 2.52 -58.49 14.82
N ASN A 489 2.50 -57.45 14.01
CA ASN A 489 2.99 -57.47 12.65
C ASN A 489 4.53 -57.52 12.67
N PRO A 490 5.17 -58.68 12.34
CA PRO A 490 6.60 -58.90 12.57
C PRO A 490 7.50 -57.95 11.73
N VAL A 491 6.98 -57.42 10.64
CA VAL A 491 7.73 -56.49 9.77
C VAL A 491 7.91 -55.11 10.44
N ARG A 492 6.93 -54.71 11.25
CA ARG A 492 6.97 -53.40 11.93
C ARG A 492 7.90 -53.41 13.15
N THR A 493 8.01 -54.55 13.83
CA THR A 493 8.88 -54.71 15.00
C THR A 493 10.35 -54.88 14.59
N ALA A 494 10.63 -55.54 13.46
CA ALA A 494 11.97 -55.71 12.93
C ALA A 494 12.54 -54.35 12.39
N ALA A 495 11.70 -53.53 11.74
CA ALA A 495 12.11 -52.21 11.22
C ALA A 495 12.42 -51.23 12.35
N THR A 496 11.65 -51.23 13.46
CA THR A 496 11.89 -50.34 14.60
C THR A 496 13.08 -50.77 15.46
N SER A 497 13.37 -52.09 15.58
CA SER A 497 14.55 -52.57 16.30
C SER A 497 15.86 -52.34 15.50
N ALA A 498 15.83 -52.52 14.18
CA ALA A 498 16.98 -52.19 13.31
C ALA A 498 17.31 -50.71 13.31
N ALA A 499 16.29 -49.82 13.27
CA ALA A 499 16.47 -48.38 13.37
C ALA A 499 16.97 -47.93 14.76
N GLY A 500 16.57 -48.65 15.84
CA GLY A 500 17.05 -48.39 17.20
C GLY A 500 18.51 -48.74 17.40
N THR A 501 18.97 -49.84 16.83
CA THR A 501 20.36 -50.34 16.95
C THR A 501 21.34 -49.48 16.16
N ILE A 502 20.93 -48.96 14.98
CA ILE A 502 21.74 -48.03 14.20
C ILE A 502 21.87 -46.67 14.92
N ALA A 503 20.83 -46.24 15.65
CA ALA A 503 20.85 -44.99 16.39
C ALA A 503 21.72 -45.01 17.68
N THR A 504 22.02 -46.19 18.23
CA THR A 504 22.86 -46.34 19.42
C THR A 504 24.34 -46.53 19.11
N GLU A 505 24.70 -47.06 17.94
CA GLU A 505 26.10 -47.18 17.51
C GLU A 505 26.70 -45.89 16.93
N PHE A 506 25.87 -44.99 16.41
CA PHE A 506 26.30 -43.64 15.95
C PHE A 506 25.89 -42.62 17.00
N GLY A 507 26.68 -42.50 18.05
CA GLY A 507 26.46 -41.59 19.18
C GLY A 507 26.06 -40.19 18.76
N GLY A 508 24.83 -39.77 19.13
CA GLY A 508 24.47 -38.37 19.37
C GLY A 508 24.55 -37.38 18.22
N SER A 509 24.69 -37.75 16.96
CA SER A 509 24.82 -36.85 15.84
C SER A 509 23.46 -36.55 15.16
N ILE A 510 23.39 -35.38 14.50
CA ILE A 510 22.26 -34.85 13.72
C ILE A 510 21.68 -35.88 12.74
N ALA A 511 22.52 -36.80 12.19
CA ALA A 511 22.14 -37.87 11.28
C ALA A 511 21.10 -38.84 11.87
N GLY A 512 21.14 -39.15 13.17
CA GLY A 512 20.19 -40.06 13.82
C GLY A 512 18.76 -39.50 13.95
N ARG A 513 18.59 -38.18 13.91
CA ARG A 513 17.27 -37.52 13.90
C ARG A 513 16.68 -37.41 12.50
N PHE A 514 17.53 -37.26 11.49
CA PHE A 514 17.13 -37.17 10.08
C PHE A 514 16.55 -38.51 9.60
N VAL A 515 17.19 -39.63 9.93
CA VAL A 515 16.71 -40.98 9.58
C VAL A 515 15.37 -41.31 10.24
N ARG A 516 15.12 -40.86 11.46
CA ARG A 516 13.82 -41.07 12.16
C ARG A 516 12.67 -40.30 11.51
N ASN A 517 12.94 -39.06 11.00
CA ASN A 517 11.91 -38.29 10.32
C ASN A 517 11.61 -38.78 8.90
N LEU A 518 12.63 -39.30 8.20
CA LEU A 518 12.44 -39.85 6.84
C LEU A 518 11.63 -41.15 6.86
N VAL A 519 11.89 -42.01 7.84
CA VAL A 519 11.14 -43.30 7.98
C VAL A 519 9.72 -43.07 8.50
N GLY A 520 9.51 -42.03 9.32
CA GLY A 520 8.19 -41.62 9.81
C GLY A 520 7.30 -40.97 8.74
N GLY A 521 7.89 -40.34 7.73
CA GLY A 521 7.18 -39.71 6.61
C GLY A 521 6.77 -40.68 5.49
N LEU A 522 7.47 -41.79 5.34
CA LEU A 522 7.19 -42.82 4.32
C LEU A 522 6.12 -43.85 4.73
N MET A 523 5.63 -43.77 5.97
CA MET A 523 4.62 -44.70 6.52
C MET A 523 3.29 -44.02 6.90
N ARG A 524 3.00 -42.88 6.32
CA ARG A 524 1.65 -42.27 6.39
C ARG A 524 0.91 -42.42 5.08
#